data_02290b33ff829ece6207ccf745f32c5c
#
_entry.id   02290b33ff829ece6207ccf745f32c5c
#
_cell.length_a   1.000
_cell.length_b   1.000
_cell.length_c   1.000
_cell.angle_alpha   90.00
_cell.angle_beta   90.00
_cell.angle_gamma   90.00
#
_symmetry.space_group_name_H-M   'P 1'
#
loop_
_entity.id
_entity.type
_entity.pdbx_description
1 polymer ?
#
loop_
_entity_poly.entity_id
_entity_poly.type
_entity_poly.pdbx_seq_one_letter_code
_entity_poly.pdbx_strand_id
1 'polypeptide(L)'
;DDGTLSIYQYDGQLTSGDTLEIPATYQGKTVTEIEDQFSQGSNRTCGTIHLPDTITKIGAFAFSGFEQATSINIPASVKEIGTGAFAQCLSLENFECTGIGNNYASQNGILYSRDKKIAISGPAVNDPQFASGVQQIAEGAFSYNTNLVKIVIPESVTTIEDAAFFDCYSVKNVTIKGTDITFGSNVFYNCSELTLRGTVGSAVETYANENGIAFRDIQEPPKNGLYQEGDSWNYYVDDEIAEDVTTLVAYNGDWWYVEDGRINF
;
A
#
# COMPACT_ATOMS: atom_id res chain seq x y z
N ASP A 1 -17.72 23.66 24.26
CA ASP A 1 -17.32 22.36 24.84
C ASP A 1 -18.55 21.44 24.76
N ASP A 2 -18.57 20.51 23.81
CA ASP A 2 -19.68 19.57 23.56
C ASP A 2 -19.66 18.34 24.49
N GLY A 3 -18.71 18.31 25.44
CA GLY A 3 -18.54 17.21 26.39
C GLY A 3 -17.82 15.99 25.83
N THR A 4 -17.21 16.08 24.64
CA THR A 4 -16.41 15.02 24.03
C THR A 4 -14.91 15.26 24.21
N LEU A 5 -14.09 14.25 23.90
CA LEU A 5 -12.62 14.28 23.95
C LEU A 5 -12.03 13.70 22.68
N SER A 6 -10.89 14.27 22.31
CA SER A 6 -9.95 13.66 21.37
C SER A 6 -8.76 13.04 22.13
N ILE A 7 -8.20 11.96 21.61
CA ILE A 7 -6.97 11.36 22.13
C ILE A 7 -5.81 11.71 21.21
N TYR A 8 -4.73 12.24 21.78
CA TYR A 8 -3.53 12.67 21.04
C TYR A 8 -2.31 11.77 21.27
N GLN A 9 -2.31 10.94 22.35
CA GLN A 9 -1.17 10.10 22.71
C GLN A 9 -1.59 8.93 23.60
N TYR A 10 -0.83 7.82 23.55
CA TYR A 10 -0.91 6.69 24.46
C TYR A 10 0.44 6.48 25.16
N ASP A 11 0.45 6.60 26.49
CA ASP A 11 1.67 6.50 27.31
C ASP A 11 1.88 5.10 27.94
N GLY A 12 0.98 4.15 27.68
CA GLY A 12 1.04 2.80 28.21
C GLY A 12 2.19 1.97 27.64
N GLN A 13 2.57 0.91 28.34
CA GLN A 13 3.53 -0.07 27.86
C GLN A 13 2.78 -1.20 27.15
N LEU A 14 3.11 -1.44 25.88
CA LEU A 14 2.57 -2.51 25.06
C LEU A 14 3.72 -3.38 24.53
N THR A 15 3.42 -4.64 24.28
CA THR A 15 4.30 -5.60 23.60
C THR A 15 3.62 -6.07 22.30
N SER A 16 4.36 -6.75 21.43
CA SER A 16 3.88 -7.18 20.11
C SER A 16 2.62 -8.05 20.11
N GLY A 17 2.29 -8.71 21.23
CA GLY A 17 1.08 -9.53 21.38
C GLY A 17 -0.11 -8.80 22.02
N ASP A 18 0.09 -7.57 22.48
CA ASP A 18 -0.95 -6.84 23.19
C ASP A 18 -1.95 -6.17 22.22
N THR A 19 -3.13 -5.86 22.77
CA THR A 19 -4.12 -5.02 22.09
C THR A 19 -4.04 -3.59 22.62
N LEU A 20 -3.92 -2.62 21.74
CA LEU A 20 -4.14 -1.22 22.07
C LEU A 20 -5.64 -0.97 22.17
N GLU A 21 -6.17 -0.89 23.38
CA GLU A 21 -7.58 -0.58 23.63
C GLU A 21 -7.77 0.94 23.77
N ILE A 22 -8.45 1.56 22.82
CA ILE A 22 -8.86 2.96 22.94
C ILE A 22 -10.12 3.03 23.81
N PRO A 23 -10.12 3.78 24.92
CA PRO A 23 -11.26 3.82 25.82
C PRO A 23 -12.45 4.60 25.23
N ALA A 24 -13.67 4.10 25.41
CA ALA A 24 -14.89 4.82 24.99
C ALA A 24 -15.12 6.11 25.80
N THR A 25 -14.60 6.16 27.02
CA THR A 25 -14.72 7.31 27.94
C THR A 25 -13.42 7.54 28.71
N TYR A 26 -13.11 8.79 28.96
CA TYR A 26 -12.01 9.17 29.83
C TYR A 26 -12.42 10.32 30.74
N GLN A 27 -12.23 10.19 32.05
CA GLN A 27 -12.64 11.16 33.07
C GLN A 27 -14.14 11.59 32.96
N GLY A 28 -15.02 10.63 32.63
CA GLY A 28 -16.45 10.85 32.49
C GLY A 28 -16.90 11.53 31.18
N LYS A 29 -15.98 11.83 30.28
CA LYS A 29 -16.28 12.36 28.94
C LYS A 29 -16.15 11.28 27.88
N THR A 30 -16.95 11.34 26.83
CA THR A 30 -16.90 10.40 25.69
C THR A 30 -15.71 10.71 24.79
N VAL A 31 -14.94 9.68 24.42
CA VAL A 31 -13.87 9.79 23.45
C VAL A 31 -14.45 9.58 22.06
N THR A 32 -14.29 10.57 21.18
CA THR A 32 -14.89 10.57 19.83
C THR A 32 -13.90 10.70 18.70
N GLU A 33 -12.66 11.12 18.98
CA GLU A 33 -11.68 11.37 17.95
C GLU A 33 -10.29 10.85 18.35
N ILE A 34 -9.58 10.32 17.37
CA ILE A 34 -8.12 10.10 17.42
C ILE A 34 -7.49 11.25 16.65
N GLU A 35 -6.63 12.02 17.33
CA GLU A 35 -5.97 13.20 16.75
C GLU A 35 -4.98 12.84 15.64
N ASP A 36 -4.67 13.84 14.82
CA ASP A 36 -3.61 13.73 13.84
C ASP A 36 -2.29 13.34 14.53
N GLN A 37 -1.56 12.41 13.92
CA GLN A 37 -0.26 11.98 14.42
C GLN A 37 -0.29 11.40 15.85
N PHE A 38 -1.40 10.82 16.29
CA PHE A 38 -1.54 10.13 17.58
C PHE A 38 -0.38 9.16 17.86
N SER A 39 0.16 8.53 16.81
CA SER A 39 1.32 7.63 16.90
C SER A 39 2.61 8.33 17.35
N GLN A 40 2.73 9.64 17.20
CA GLN A 40 3.91 10.38 17.66
C GLN A 40 3.93 10.41 19.19
N GLY A 41 4.99 9.86 19.78
CA GLY A 41 5.12 9.73 21.22
C GLY A 41 4.34 8.59 21.87
N SER A 42 3.50 7.87 21.11
CA SER A 42 2.82 6.66 21.59
C SER A 42 3.73 5.42 21.49
N ASN A 43 3.48 4.44 22.39
CA ASN A 43 4.08 3.12 22.24
C ASN A 43 3.37 2.38 21.09
N ARG A 44 4.10 2.08 20.02
CA ARG A 44 3.59 1.52 18.76
C ARG A 44 3.79 -0.01 18.62
N THR A 45 4.16 -0.68 19.71
CA THR A 45 4.44 -2.13 19.71
C THR A 45 3.23 -2.95 20.14
N CYS A 46 2.12 -2.89 19.41
CA CYS A 46 0.95 -3.74 19.67
C CYS A 46 0.66 -4.66 18.48
N GLY A 47 -0.01 -5.80 18.74
CA GLY A 47 -0.44 -6.74 17.71
C GLY A 47 -1.80 -6.40 17.11
N THR A 48 -2.66 -5.72 17.86
CA THR A 48 -4.03 -5.34 17.44
C THR A 48 -4.36 -3.95 17.96
N ILE A 49 -5.15 -3.19 17.20
CA ILE A 49 -5.71 -1.90 17.62
C ILE A 49 -7.23 -2.05 17.69
N HIS A 50 -7.81 -1.73 18.84
CA HIS A 50 -9.25 -1.79 19.05
C HIS A 50 -9.85 -0.43 19.35
N LEU A 51 -10.77 0.02 18.48
CA LEU A 51 -11.49 1.28 18.57
C LEU A 51 -12.90 1.04 19.09
N PRO A 52 -13.38 1.83 20.07
CA PRO A 52 -14.76 1.76 20.54
C PRO A 52 -15.75 2.38 19.54
N ASP A 53 -17.01 2.00 19.63
CA ASP A 53 -18.10 2.51 18.78
C ASP A 53 -18.42 4.00 19.01
N THR A 54 -17.66 4.69 19.85
CA THR A 54 -17.77 6.14 20.06
C THR A 54 -16.91 6.97 19.11
N ILE A 55 -15.90 6.33 18.47
CA ILE A 55 -14.98 7.05 17.56
C ILE A 55 -15.71 7.42 16.26
N THR A 56 -15.66 8.71 15.94
CA THR A 56 -16.24 9.28 14.72
C THR A 56 -15.20 9.76 13.73
N LYS A 57 -13.96 10.03 14.20
CA LYS A 57 -12.86 10.52 13.37
C LYS A 57 -11.53 9.85 13.75
N ILE A 58 -10.78 9.47 12.74
CA ILE A 58 -9.37 9.04 12.82
C ILE A 58 -8.56 10.08 12.06
N GLY A 59 -7.63 10.74 12.73
CA GLY A 59 -6.81 11.82 12.17
C GLY A 59 -5.79 11.37 11.15
N ALA A 60 -5.15 12.34 10.49
CA ALA A 60 -4.09 12.08 9.55
C ALA A 60 -2.87 11.47 10.27
N PHE A 61 -2.29 10.41 9.69
CA PHE A 61 -1.15 9.68 10.27
C PHE A 61 -1.38 9.18 11.71
N ALA A 62 -2.64 9.03 12.15
CA ALA A 62 -2.98 8.71 13.53
C ALA A 62 -2.34 7.42 14.01
N PHE A 63 -2.38 6.36 13.22
CA PHE A 63 -1.77 5.06 13.53
C PHE A 63 -0.52 4.77 12.69
N SER A 64 0.12 5.80 12.14
CA SER A 64 1.34 5.62 11.36
C SER A 64 2.45 4.99 12.18
N GLY A 65 3.14 3.98 11.61
CA GLY A 65 4.28 3.32 12.24
C GLY A 65 3.94 2.31 13.34
N PHE A 66 2.69 1.86 13.43
CA PHE A 66 2.35 0.68 14.22
C PHE A 66 2.76 -0.60 13.47
N GLU A 67 4.08 -0.78 13.33
CA GLU A 67 4.69 -1.77 12.43
C GLU A 67 4.36 -3.22 12.75
N GLN A 68 3.94 -3.52 13.99
CA GLN A 68 3.61 -4.88 14.44
C GLN A 68 2.10 -5.14 14.50
N ALA A 69 1.27 -4.12 14.30
CA ALA A 69 -0.18 -4.30 14.28
C ALA A 69 -0.62 -5.09 13.04
N THR A 70 -1.30 -6.21 13.26
CA THR A 70 -1.80 -7.09 12.19
C THR A 70 -3.25 -6.81 11.81
N SER A 71 -4.02 -6.22 12.71
CA SER A 71 -5.42 -5.85 12.48
C SER A 71 -5.84 -4.61 13.25
N ILE A 72 -6.84 -3.93 12.70
CA ILE A 72 -7.54 -2.83 13.34
C ILE A 72 -9.03 -2.91 12.98
N ASN A 73 -9.93 -2.70 13.98
CA ASN A 73 -11.33 -2.55 13.68
C ASN A 73 -11.68 -1.11 13.31
N ILE A 74 -12.59 -0.96 12.35
CA ILE A 74 -13.18 0.32 11.94
C ILE A 74 -14.66 0.26 12.28
N PRO A 75 -15.10 0.85 13.42
CA PRO A 75 -16.50 0.82 13.82
C PRO A 75 -17.40 1.66 12.91
N ALA A 76 -18.68 1.32 12.84
CA ALA A 76 -19.68 2.01 12.00
C ALA A 76 -19.87 3.49 12.35
N SER A 77 -19.46 3.90 13.54
CA SER A 77 -19.47 5.29 13.99
C SER A 77 -18.48 6.19 13.26
N VAL A 78 -17.37 5.61 12.73
CA VAL A 78 -16.32 6.36 12.03
C VAL A 78 -16.89 6.98 10.74
N LYS A 79 -16.74 8.29 10.61
CA LYS A 79 -17.18 9.09 9.46
C LYS A 79 -16.02 9.59 8.62
N GLU A 80 -14.86 9.82 9.26
CA GLU A 80 -13.67 10.39 8.64
C GLU A 80 -12.44 9.59 9.01
N ILE A 81 -11.59 9.34 8.00
CA ILE A 81 -10.26 8.77 8.14
C ILE A 81 -9.32 9.69 7.38
N GLY A 82 -8.33 10.26 8.09
CA GLY A 82 -7.36 11.19 7.54
C GLY A 82 -6.31 10.50 6.67
N THR A 83 -5.63 11.31 5.86
CA THR A 83 -4.54 10.90 4.96
C THR A 83 -3.47 10.10 5.70
N GLY A 84 -3.06 8.97 5.13
CA GLY A 84 -1.98 8.16 5.69
C GLY A 84 -2.23 7.64 7.11
N ALA A 85 -3.50 7.58 7.56
CA ALA A 85 -3.84 7.20 8.93
C ALA A 85 -3.16 5.90 9.38
N PHE A 86 -2.90 4.98 8.47
CA PHE A 86 -2.28 3.67 8.72
C PHE A 86 -0.95 3.48 7.95
N ALA A 87 -0.30 4.57 7.56
CA ALA A 87 1.00 4.53 6.89
C ALA A 87 2.05 3.81 7.76
N GLN A 88 2.99 3.09 7.15
CA GLN A 88 4.02 2.31 7.87
C GLN A 88 3.50 1.25 8.85
N CYS A 89 2.26 0.80 8.74
CA CYS A 89 1.78 -0.38 9.47
C CYS A 89 2.23 -1.66 8.77
N LEU A 90 3.51 -1.99 8.87
CA LEU A 90 4.19 -3.00 8.03
C LEU A 90 3.76 -4.46 8.23
N SER A 91 2.95 -4.73 9.25
CA SER A 91 2.34 -6.04 9.50
C SER A 91 0.83 -6.03 9.32
N LEU A 92 0.23 -4.88 8.93
CA LEU A 92 -1.23 -4.77 8.83
C LEU A 92 -1.75 -5.54 7.61
N GLU A 93 -2.47 -6.61 7.88
CA GLU A 93 -3.02 -7.50 6.87
C GLU A 93 -4.50 -7.27 6.63
N ASN A 94 -5.22 -6.76 7.65
CA ASN A 94 -6.66 -6.69 7.60
C ASN A 94 -7.27 -5.51 8.36
N PHE A 95 -8.35 -4.97 7.79
CA PHE A 95 -9.25 -4.00 8.43
C PHE A 95 -10.58 -4.68 8.75
N GLU A 96 -11.01 -4.63 10.00
CA GLU A 96 -12.28 -5.21 10.44
C GLU A 96 -13.38 -4.13 10.48
N CYS A 97 -14.12 -3.98 9.39
CA CYS A 97 -15.24 -3.03 9.33
C CYS A 97 -16.46 -3.59 10.06
N THR A 98 -16.67 -3.19 11.32
CA THR A 98 -17.71 -3.70 12.22
C THR A 98 -18.96 -2.82 12.26
N GLY A 99 -20.09 -3.43 12.62
CA GLY A 99 -21.36 -2.72 12.80
C GLY A 99 -22.19 -2.53 11.53
N ILE A 100 -23.51 -2.37 11.75
CA ILE A 100 -24.47 -2.16 10.66
C ILE A 100 -24.36 -0.72 10.17
N GLY A 101 -24.32 -0.53 8.85
CA GLY A 101 -24.28 0.79 8.24
C GLY A 101 -22.89 1.44 8.22
N ASN A 102 -21.81 0.67 8.43
CA ASN A 102 -20.44 1.16 8.35
C ASN A 102 -20.20 1.95 7.05
N ASN A 103 -19.50 3.08 7.16
CA ASN A 103 -19.12 3.94 6.03
C ASN A 103 -17.95 3.37 5.21
N TYR A 104 -17.32 2.33 5.72
CA TYR A 104 -16.15 1.68 5.16
C TYR A 104 -16.39 0.20 4.91
N ALA A 105 -15.60 -0.38 4.04
CA ALA A 105 -15.59 -1.80 3.73
C ALA A 105 -14.15 -2.28 3.61
N SER A 106 -13.87 -3.53 3.97
CA SER A 106 -12.58 -4.16 3.71
C SER A 106 -12.74 -5.30 2.72
N GLN A 107 -11.78 -5.43 1.82
CA GLN A 107 -11.65 -6.57 0.92
C GLN A 107 -10.20 -6.77 0.54
N ASN A 108 -9.72 -8.01 0.61
CA ASN A 108 -8.33 -8.36 0.29
C ASN A 108 -7.30 -7.53 1.09
N GLY A 109 -7.63 -7.20 2.34
CA GLY A 109 -6.79 -6.37 3.19
C GLY A 109 -6.83 -4.87 2.88
N ILE A 110 -7.45 -4.42 1.81
CA ILE A 110 -7.58 -3.00 1.47
C ILE A 110 -8.83 -2.43 2.14
N LEU A 111 -8.68 -1.28 2.79
CA LEU A 111 -9.78 -0.46 3.31
C LEU A 111 -10.34 0.41 2.19
N TYR A 112 -11.65 0.40 2.04
CA TYR A 112 -12.38 1.16 1.03
C TYR A 112 -13.47 2.04 1.63
N SER A 113 -13.95 3.02 0.84
CA SER A 113 -15.29 3.57 1.00
C SER A 113 -16.35 2.45 0.97
N ARG A 114 -17.51 2.67 1.56
CA ARG A 114 -18.58 1.66 1.67
C ARG A 114 -18.96 1.01 0.34
N ASP A 115 -19.02 1.79 -0.74
CA ASP A 115 -19.33 1.34 -2.11
C ASP A 115 -18.12 0.74 -2.85
N LYS A 116 -16.97 0.68 -2.19
CA LYS A 116 -15.68 0.21 -2.70
C LYS A 116 -15.17 0.97 -3.94
N LYS A 117 -15.61 2.20 -4.10
CA LYS A 117 -15.13 3.06 -5.20
C LYS A 117 -13.79 3.71 -4.90
N ILE A 118 -13.47 3.94 -3.63
CA ILE A 118 -12.25 4.61 -3.19
C ILE A 118 -11.44 3.63 -2.34
N ALA A 119 -10.20 3.32 -2.74
CA ALA A 119 -9.23 2.62 -1.91
C ALA A 119 -8.57 3.63 -0.98
N ILE A 120 -8.78 3.49 0.33
CA ILE A 120 -8.38 4.47 1.36
C ILE A 120 -7.06 4.10 1.99
N SER A 121 -6.82 2.81 2.24
CA SER A 121 -5.55 2.32 2.76
C SER A 121 -5.28 0.89 2.32
N GLY A 122 -4.05 0.60 1.91
CA GLY A 122 -3.63 -0.72 1.48
C GLY A 122 -2.99 -1.55 2.60
N PRO A 123 -3.00 -2.89 2.46
CA PRO A 123 -2.31 -3.79 3.36
C PRO A 123 -0.79 -3.76 3.12
N ALA A 124 -0.04 -4.22 4.11
CA ALA A 124 1.42 -4.34 4.05
C ALA A 124 1.86 -5.65 3.37
N VAL A 125 1.39 -5.90 2.17
CA VAL A 125 1.71 -7.11 1.38
C VAL A 125 2.43 -6.73 0.08
N ASN A 126 3.13 -7.69 -0.53
CA ASN A 126 3.95 -7.45 -1.72
C ASN A 126 3.15 -7.27 -3.02
N ASP A 127 1.91 -7.78 -3.09
CA ASP A 127 1.06 -7.75 -4.30
C ASP A 127 -0.43 -7.62 -3.91
N PRO A 128 -0.90 -6.44 -3.45
CA PRO A 128 -2.28 -6.24 -3.03
C PRO A 128 -3.25 -6.31 -4.22
N GLN A 129 -4.42 -6.91 -4.00
CA GLN A 129 -5.43 -7.12 -5.03
C GLN A 129 -6.65 -6.22 -4.82
N PHE A 130 -6.94 -5.34 -5.75
CA PHE A 130 -8.07 -4.42 -5.67
C PHE A 130 -9.43 -5.12 -5.79
N ALA A 131 -10.44 -4.55 -5.12
CA ALA A 131 -11.83 -4.91 -5.34
C ALA A 131 -12.27 -4.53 -6.77
N SER A 132 -13.25 -5.28 -7.30
CA SER A 132 -13.81 -4.96 -8.61
C SER A 132 -14.50 -3.59 -8.61
N GLY A 133 -14.21 -2.78 -9.63
CA GLY A 133 -14.86 -1.49 -9.87
C GLY A 133 -14.37 -0.33 -9.00
N VAL A 134 -13.21 -0.46 -8.34
CA VAL A 134 -12.53 0.68 -7.69
C VAL A 134 -12.22 1.76 -8.73
N GLN A 135 -12.43 3.03 -8.38
CA GLN A 135 -12.30 4.17 -9.30
C GLN A 135 -11.19 5.14 -8.88
N GLN A 136 -10.86 5.14 -7.59
CA GLN A 136 -9.91 6.09 -7.02
C GLN A 136 -9.00 5.41 -6.01
N ILE A 137 -7.73 5.78 -6.02
CA ILE A 137 -6.76 5.49 -4.96
C ILE A 137 -6.56 6.80 -4.22
N ALA A 138 -6.91 6.82 -2.94
CA ALA A 138 -6.90 8.02 -2.12
C ALA A 138 -5.48 8.51 -1.79
N GLU A 139 -5.38 9.75 -1.35
CA GLU A 139 -4.16 10.38 -0.89
C GLU A 139 -3.47 9.53 0.20
N GLY A 140 -2.20 9.22 -0.04
CA GLY A 140 -1.37 8.44 0.88
C GLY A 140 -1.79 6.97 1.09
N ALA A 141 -2.70 6.42 0.28
CA ALA A 141 -3.32 5.10 0.51
C ALA A 141 -2.35 3.93 0.71
N PHE A 142 -1.22 3.94 0.03
CA PHE A 142 -0.15 2.93 0.14
C PHE A 142 1.19 3.54 0.57
N SER A 143 1.18 4.80 1.03
CA SER A 143 2.42 5.50 1.38
C SER A 143 3.23 4.77 2.44
N TYR A 144 4.56 4.80 2.29
CA TYR A 144 5.52 4.12 3.18
C TYR A 144 5.36 2.60 3.26
N ASN A 145 4.69 1.97 2.30
CA ASN A 145 4.57 0.51 2.24
C ASN A 145 5.85 -0.11 1.66
N THR A 146 6.78 -0.45 2.53
CA THR A 146 8.07 -1.02 2.14
C THR A 146 8.00 -2.50 1.77
N ASN A 147 6.86 -3.16 2.00
CA ASN A 147 6.63 -4.54 1.58
C ASN A 147 6.05 -4.63 0.17
N LEU A 148 5.56 -3.50 -0.38
CA LEU A 148 5.00 -3.46 -1.72
C LEU A 148 6.09 -3.65 -2.77
N VAL A 149 6.03 -4.74 -3.54
CA VAL A 149 6.97 -5.03 -4.62
C VAL A 149 6.32 -4.80 -5.99
N LYS A 150 5.07 -5.23 -6.14
CA LYS A 150 4.30 -5.06 -7.37
C LYS A 150 2.83 -4.78 -7.06
N ILE A 151 2.15 -4.14 -8.00
CA ILE A 151 0.71 -3.89 -7.91
C ILE A 151 0.10 -3.77 -9.31
N VAL A 152 -1.10 -4.31 -9.47
CA VAL A 152 -1.87 -4.13 -10.69
C VAL A 152 -3.05 -3.21 -10.41
N ILE A 153 -3.03 -2.01 -10.98
CA ILE A 153 -4.10 -1.02 -10.89
C ILE A 153 -5.12 -1.31 -12.00
N PRO A 154 -6.38 -1.63 -11.66
CA PRO A 154 -7.38 -2.04 -12.62
C PRO A 154 -7.82 -0.90 -13.56
N GLU A 155 -8.36 -1.26 -14.71
CA GLU A 155 -8.85 -0.32 -15.74
C GLU A 155 -9.93 0.64 -15.21
N SER A 156 -10.68 0.24 -14.18
CA SER A 156 -11.73 1.07 -13.58
C SER A 156 -11.20 2.27 -12.79
N VAL A 157 -9.90 2.30 -12.43
CA VAL A 157 -9.29 3.43 -11.74
C VAL A 157 -9.07 4.57 -12.71
N THR A 158 -9.57 5.75 -12.35
CA THR A 158 -9.44 6.99 -13.12
C THR A 158 -8.64 8.06 -12.38
N THR A 159 -8.41 7.87 -11.08
CA THR A 159 -7.68 8.85 -10.26
C THR A 159 -6.75 8.15 -9.28
N ILE A 160 -5.51 8.61 -9.22
CA ILE A 160 -4.53 8.25 -8.20
C ILE A 160 -4.12 9.57 -7.55
N GLU A 161 -4.50 9.76 -6.27
CA GLU A 161 -4.33 11.02 -5.59
C GLU A 161 -2.90 11.24 -5.09
N ASP A 162 -2.66 12.41 -4.48
CA ASP A 162 -1.37 12.87 -4.00
C ASP A 162 -0.70 11.81 -3.10
N ALA A 163 0.59 11.60 -3.28
CA ALA A 163 1.42 10.75 -2.44
C ALA A 163 0.90 9.29 -2.25
N ALA A 164 0.01 8.80 -3.13
CA ALA A 164 -0.65 7.50 -2.95
C ALA A 164 0.32 6.32 -2.74
N PHE A 165 1.51 6.38 -3.33
CA PHE A 165 2.60 5.40 -3.19
C PHE A 165 3.92 6.06 -2.77
N PHE A 166 3.85 7.16 -2.03
CA PHE A 166 5.02 7.89 -1.54
C PHE A 166 5.91 7.00 -0.66
N ASP A 167 7.23 7.02 -0.87
CA ASP A 167 8.20 6.22 -0.11
C ASP A 167 7.98 4.70 -0.14
N CYS A 168 7.36 4.17 -1.21
CA CYS A 168 7.31 2.73 -1.48
C CYS A 168 8.61 2.27 -2.17
N TYR A 169 9.75 2.37 -1.49
CA TYR A 169 11.07 2.18 -2.11
C TYR A 169 11.36 0.74 -2.57
N SER A 170 10.58 -0.25 -2.12
CA SER A 170 10.70 -1.65 -2.58
C SER A 170 9.87 -1.94 -3.85
N VAL A 171 9.01 -0.99 -4.29
CA VAL A 171 8.15 -1.23 -5.44
C VAL A 171 8.98 -1.23 -6.74
N LYS A 172 8.87 -2.32 -7.49
CA LYS A 172 9.57 -2.52 -8.76
C LYS A 172 8.65 -2.40 -9.96
N ASN A 173 7.41 -2.92 -9.84
CA ASN A 173 6.49 -3.01 -10.96
C ASN A 173 5.10 -2.49 -10.59
N VAL A 174 4.64 -1.45 -11.27
CA VAL A 174 3.26 -0.98 -11.20
C VAL A 174 2.63 -1.08 -12.58
N THR A 175 1.68 -1.99 -12.74
CA THR A 175 0.92 -2.14 -13.99
C THR A 175 -0.39 -1.37 -13.89
N ILE A 176 -0.60 -0.40 -14.77
CA ILE A 176 -1.81 0.43 -14.82
C ILE A 176 -2.57 0.10 -16.10
N LYS A 177 -3.75 -0.51 -15.94
CA LYS A 177 -4.56 -0.96 -17.08
C LYS A 177 -5.41 0.15 -17.70
N GLY A 178 -5.70 1.21 -16.94
CA GLY A 178 -6.43 2.38 -17.42
C GLY A 178 -5.55 3.26 -18.32
N THR A 179 -6.16 3.88 -19.31
CA THR A 179 -5.45 4.79 -20.25
C THR A 179 -5.65 6.26 -19.92
N ASP A 180 -6.78 6.59 -19.29
CA ASP A 180 -7.19 7.96 -18.95
C ASP A 180 -7.20 8.10 -17.42
N ILE A 181 -6.01 8.35 -16.88
CA ILE A 181 -5.79 8.46 -15.43
C ILE A 181 -5.31 9.87 -15.10
N THR A 182 -5.91 10.43 -14.07
CA THR A 182 -5.41 11.65 -13.42
C THR A 182 -4.49 11.27 -12.30
N PHE A 183 -3.26 11.78 -12.32
CA PHE A 183 -2.27 11.60 -11.26
C PHE A 183 -2.19 12.86 -10.40
N GLY A 184 -2.18 12.68 -9.09
CA GLY A 184 -1.85 13.71 -8.12
C GLY A 184 -0.35 14.01 -8.08
N SER A 185 0.05 14.81 -7.10
CA SER A 185 1.44 15.19 -6.88
C SER A 185 2.19 14.07 -6.12
N ASN A 186 3.47 13.86 -6.47
CA ASN A 186 4.37 12.94 -5.73
C ASN A 186 3.83 11.50 -5.59
N VAL A 187 3.00 11.03 -6.53
CA VAL A 187 2.36 9.71 -6.41
C VAL A 187 3.38 8.60 -6.14
N PHE A 188 4.48 8.56 -6.90
CA PHE A 188 5.57 7.58 -6.76
C PHE A 188 6.89 8.23 -6.34
N TYR A 189 6.83 9.26 -5.51
CA TYR A 189 8.05 9.88 -5.00
C TYR A 189 8.87 8.87 -4.19
N ASN A 190 10.19 8.85 -4.43
CA ASN A 190 11.15 7.95 -3.78
C ASN A 190 10.90 6.44 -4.03
N CYS A 191 10.31 6.10 -5.18
CA CYS A 191 10.19 4.73 -5.70
C CYS A 191 11.32 4.50 -6.74
N SER A 192 12.57 4.38 -6.28
CA SER A 192 13.78 4.49 -7.13
C SER A 192 13.96 3.37 -8.14
N GLU A 193 13.39 2.19 -7.91
CA GLU A 193 13.51 1.02 -8.80
C GLU A 193 12.25 0.77 -9.63
N LEU A 194 11.32 1.73 -9.61
CA LEU A 194 10.02 1.57 -10.24
C LEU A 194 10.08 1.53 -11.76
N THR A 195 9.38 0.56 -12.32
CA THR A 195 8.94 0.55 -13.74
C THR A 195 7.42 0.65 -13.80
N LEU A 196 6.90 1.65 -14.48
CA LEU A 196 5.48 1.74 -14.81
C LEU A 196 5.18 0.97 -16.09
N ARG A 197 4.14 0.14 -16.06
CA ARG A 197 3.63 -0.55 -17.25
C ARG A 197 2.25 -0.01 -17.59
N GLY A 198 2.05 0.40 -18.83
CA GLY A 198 0.81 0.97 -19.30
C GLY A 198 0.70 0.90 -20.82
N THR A 199 -0.39 1.40 -21.36
CA THR A 199 -0.59 1.51 -22.82
C THR A 199 0.24 2.66 -23.37
N VAL A 200 0.95 2.43 -24.47
CA VAL A 200 1.69 3.46 -25.20
C VAL A 200 0.75 4.60 -25.62
N GLY A 201 1.16 5.86 -25.46
CA GLY A 201 0.36 7.05 -25.75
C GLY A 201 -0.65 7.41 -24.66
N SER A 202 -0.70 6.68 -23.54
CA SER A 202 -1.60 6.96 -22.42
C SER A 202 -1.07 8.02 -21.46
N ALA A 203 -1.93 8.44 -20.51
CA ALA A 203 -1.53 9.30 -19.40
C ALA A 203 -0.43 8.66 -18.53
N VAL A 204 -0.36 7.32 -18.48
CA VAL A 204 0.67 6.59 -17.72
C VAL A 204 2.06 6.80 -18.31
N GLU A 205 2.21 6.70 -19.64
CA GLU A 205 3.48 6.97 -20.31
C GLU A 205 3.90 8.43 -20.15
N THR A 206 2.95 9.35 -20.31
CA THR A 206 3.20 10.78 -20.11
C THR A 206 3.72 11.04 -18.69
N TYR A 207 3.04 10.53 -17.68
CA TYR A 207 3.43 10.67 -16.27
C TYR A 207 4.82 10.08 -16.01
N ALA A 208 5.11 8.88 -16.53
CA ALA A 208 6.39 8.22 -16.36
C ALA A 208 7.54 9.09 -16.92
N ASN A 209 7.37 9.62 -18.14
CA ASN A 209 8.35 10.46 -18.81
C ASN A 209 8.60 11.78 -18.06
N GLU A 210 7.52 12.45 -17.59
CA GLU A 210 7.61 13.71 -16.85
C GLU A 210 8.31 13.55 -15.49
N ASN A 211 8.21 12.37 -14.88
CA ASN A 211 8.79 12.09 -13.57
C ASN A 211 10.09 11.26 -13.63
N GLY A 212 10.61 10.96 -14.82
CA GLY A 212 11.85 10.21 -15.01
C GLY A 212 11.75 8.74 -14.55
N ILE A 213 10.54 8.17 -14.56
CA ILE A 213 10.28 6.76 -14.20
C ILE A 213 10.39 5.90 -15.46
N ALA A 214 10.99 4.71 -15.35
CA ALA A 214 11.05 3.76 -16.44
C ALA A 214 9.63 3.35 -16.89
N PHE A 215 9.39 3.30 -18.20
CA PHE A 215 8.11 2.90 -18.78
C PHE A 215 8.25 1.69 -19.71
N ARG A 216 7.25 0.79 -19.67
CA ARG A 216 7.12 -0.34 -20.61
C ARG A 216 5.67 -0.47 -21.08
N ASP A 217 5.52 -0.87 -22.35
CA ASP A 217 4.20 -1.19 -22.89
C ASP A 217 3.58 -2.40 -22.18
N ILE A 218 2.32 -2.25 -21.77
CA ILE A 218 1.55 -3.34 -21.14
C ILE A 218 1.36 -4.54 -22.10
N GLN A 219 1.43 -4.31 -23.42
CA GLN A 219 1.33 -5.35 -24.44
C GLN A 219 2.64 -6.14 -24.61
N GLU A 220 3.77 -5.61 -24.16
CA GLU A 220 5.02 -6.37 -24.16
C GLU A 220 4.90 -7.48 -23.11
N PRO A 221 5.18 -8.75 -23.49
CA PRO A 221 5.21 -9.81 -22.52
C PRO A 221 6.30 -9.54 -21.48
N PRO A 222 6.12 -9.96 -20.23
CA PRO A 222 7.19 -9.88 -19.25
C PRO A 222 8.42 -10.68 -19.72
N LYS A 223 9.61 -10.21 -19.39
CA LYS A 223 10.82 -10.97 -19.64
C LYS A 223 10.78 -12.28 -18.86
N ASN A 224 10.87 -13.39 -19.55
CA ASN A 224 11.02 -14.71 -18.97
C ASN A 224 12.11 -15.47 -19.73
N GLY A 225 13.11 -15.98 -19.01
CA GLY A 225 14.26 -16.64 -19.60
C GLY A 225 15.51 -15.77 -19.67
N LEU A 226 16.45 -16.14 -20.55
CA LEU A 226 17.74 -15.48 -20.68
C LEU A 226 17.67 -14.25 -21.59
N TYR A 227 18.15 -13.13 -21.08
CA TYR A 227 18.30 -11.88 -21.82
C TYR A 227 19.69 -11.30 -21.62
N GLN A 228 20.29 -10.81 -22.71
CA GLN A 228 21.58 -10.12 -22.67
C GLN A 228 21.35 -8.61 -22.45
N GLU A 229 22.02 -8.05 -21.45
CA GLU A 229 22.00 -6.62 -21.15
C GLU A 229 23.44 -6.12 -21.04
N GLY A 230 23.89 -5.38 -22.06
CA GLY A 230 25.29 -5.03 -22.21
C GLY A 230 26.18 -6.29 -22.35
N ASP A 231 27.16 -6.41 -21.46
CA ASP A 231 28.07 -7.58 -21.44
C ASP A 231 27.59 -8.70 -20.51
N SER A 232 26.43 -8.53 -19.84
CA SER A 232 25.89 -9.48 -18.86
C SER A 232 24.70 -10.25 -19.43
N TRP A 233 24.57 -11.52 -19.03
CA TRP A 233 23.40 -12.32 -19.28
C TRP A 233 22.66 -12.58 -18.00
N ASN A 234 21.36 -12.21 -17.97
CA ASN A 234 20.49 -12.35 -16.82
C ASN A 234 19.33 -13.29 -17.14
N TYR A 235 18.96 -14.12 -16.18
CA TYR A 235 17.75 -14.93 -16.25
C TYR A 235 16.60 -14.21 -15.54
N TYR A 236 15.52 -13.99 -16.26
CA TYR A 236 14.35 -13.26 -15.79
C TYR A 236 13.17 -14.17 -15.54
N VAL A 237 12.40 -13.87 -14.50
CA VAL A 237 11.07 -14.37 -14.24
C VAL A 237 10.18 -13.17 -13.98
N ASP A 238 9.15 -12.98 -14.81
CA ASP A 238 8.19 -11.87 -14.72
C ASP A 238 8.86 -10.48 -14.62
N ASP A 239 9.84 -10.20 -15.49
CA ASP A 239 10.64 -8.97 -15.55
C ASP A 239 11.67 -8.80 -14.42
N GLU A 240 11.75 -9.68 -13.48
CA GLU A 240 12.75 -9.63 -12.39
C GLU A 240 13.93 -10.58 -12.67
N ILE A 241 15.15 -10.17 -12.33
CA ILE A 241 16.29 -11.08 -12.32
C ILE A 241 16.03 -12.09 -11.21
N ALA A 242 16.02 -13.37 -11.59
CA ALA A 242 15.71 -14.45 -10.65
C ALA A 242 16.96 -14.79 -9.81
N GLU A 243 17.31 -13.92 -8.86
CA GLU A 243 18.55 -13.99 -8.06
C GLU A 243 18.70 -15.30 -7.27
N ASP A 244 17.60 -15.96 -6.92
CA ASP A 244 17.61 -17.25 -6.20
C ASP A 244 17.55 -18.46 -7.13
N VAL A 245 17.63 -18.26 -8.47
CA VAL A 245 17.53 -19.36 -9.42
C VAL A 245 18.90 -19.85 -9.83
N THR A 246 19.17 -21.11 -9.50
CA THR A 246 20.32 -21.87 -10.01
C THR A 246 19.81 -23.03 -10.83
N THR A 247 20.01 -23.00 -12.14
CA THR A 247 19.46 -24.00 -13.06
C THR A 247 20.22 -24.07 -14.38
N LEU A 248 19.90 -25.10 -15.19
CA LEU A 248 20.31 -25.17 -16.59
C LEU A 248 19.19 -24.64 -17.48
N VAL A 249 19.51 -23.69 -18.34
CA VAL A 249 18.56 -23.07 -19.27
C VAL A 249 19.01 -23.36 -20.72
N ALA A 250 18.09 -23.83 -21.55
CA ALA A 250 18.31 -23.97 -22.97
C ALA A 250 18.13 -22.62 -23.67
N TYR A 251 19.15 -22.15 -24.40
CA TYR A 251 19.08 -20.94 -25.18
C TYR A 251 19.87 -21.09 -26.48
N ASN A 252 19.24 -20.79 -27.61
CA ASN A 252 19.84 -20.93 -28.97
C ASN A 252 20.43 -22.32 -29.30
N GLY A 253 19.87 -23.37 -28.69
CA GLY A 253 20.32 -24.75 -28.93
C GLY A 253 21.40 -25.27 -27.99
N ASP A 254 21.94 -24.42 -27.15
CA ASP A 254 22.93 -24.75 -26.12
C ASP A 254 22.32 -24.75 -24.73
N TRP A 255 23.00 -25.42 -23.77
CA TRP A 255 22.62 -25.39 -22.35
C TRP A 255 23.57 -24.47 -21.61
N TRP A 256 22.96 -23.55 -20.83
CA TRP A 256 23.65 -22.53 -20.05
C TRP A 256 23.40 -22.75 -18.57
N TYR A 257 24.45 -22.66 -17.78
CA TYR A 257 24.33 -22.72 -16.34
C TYR A 257 24.07 -21.32 -15.79
N VAL A 258 22.96 -21.16 -15.10
CA VAL A 258 22.55 -19.93 -14.41
C VAL A 258 22.74 -20.15 -12.92
N GLU A 259 23.43 -19.26 -12.24
CA GLU A 259 23.62 -19.22 -10.80
C GLU A 259 23.24 -17.81 -10.32
N ASP A 260 22.36 -17.73 -9.32
CA ASP A 260 21.85 -16.48 -8.79
C ASP A 260 21.33 -15.52 -9.89
N GLY A 261 20.56 -16.07 -10.83
CA GLY A 261 19.96 -15.34 -11.95
C GLY A 261 20.94 -14.87 -13.04
N ARG A 262 22.22 -15.26 -13.00
CA ARG A 262 23.26 -14.83 -13.94
C ARG A 262 23.99 -16.02 -14.57
N ILE A 263 24.47 -15.83 -15.80
CA ILE A 263 25.38 -16.81 -16.41
C ILE A 263 26.81 -16.56 -15.93
N ASN A 264 27.42 -17.60 -15.38
CA ASN A 264 28.85 -17.68 -15.15
C ASN A 264 29.50 -18.39 -16.34
N PHE A 265 30.39 -17.69 -17.06
CA PHE A 265 31.16 -18.21 -18.16
C PHE A 265 32.43 -18.95 -17.67
#